data_7153eaa6d07b5f7829c6d74de01e8521
#
_entry.id   7153eaa6d07b5f7829c6d74de01e8521
#
_cell.length_a   1.000
_cell.length_b   1.000
_cell.length_c   1.000
_cell.angle_alpha   90.00
_cell.angle_beta   90.00
_cell.angle_gamma   90.00
#
_symmetry.space_group_name_H-M   'P 1'
#
loop_
_entity.id
_entity.type
_entity.pdbx_description
1 polymer ?
#
loop_
_entity_poly.entity_id
_entity_poly.type
_entity_poly.pdbx_seq_one_letter_code
_entity_poly.pdbx_strand_id
1 'polypeptide(L)'
;MTQFSAISLKMHMRKYTSSDNNFEQTLPATQAMFANEMFRSGYNLGFLGVKDPIWGTELEVRLVEKVKQFLLELGRGFTYIGIDNQYVLEYNGKRSKVDMLFFHRGLHYLVAIDLKIGEFKPEYAGKMNYYLSLLDRLERREDENRSIGIILCAKKDRVEVELTLEDMDKSIGAADYQLIVSQEELKEIVAEELESFSKEFTICMETEEDF
;
A
#
# COMPACT_ATOMS: atom_id res chain seq x y z
N MET A 1 39.11 -19.50 -14.63
CA MET A 1 38.64 -19.32 -13.25
C MET A 1 37.79 -18.05 -13.14
N THR A 2 36.71 -17.83 -13.91
CA THR A 2 35.96 -16.55 -13.90
C THR A 2 34.49 -16.63 -14.37
N GLN A 3 34.02 -17.75 -14.88
CA GLN A 3 32.62 -17.86 -15.32
C GLN A 3 31.66 -18.33 -14.20
N PHE A 4 32.14 -19.13 -13.24
CA PHE A 4 31.32 -19.62 -12.13
C PHE A 4 30.98 -18.52 -11.10
N SER A 5 31.80 -17.49 -10.94
CA SER A 5 31.59 -16.38 -10.02
C SER A 5 30.44 -15.46 -10.49
N ALA A 6 30.35 -15.17 -11.80
CA ALA A 6 29.33 -14.30 -12.36
C ALA A 6 27.92 -14.93 -12.36
N ILE A 7 27.84 -16.25 -12.56
CA ILE A 7 26.58 -17.00 -12.52
C ILE A 7 26.08 -17.11 -11.07
N SER A 8 26.98 -17.34 -10.11
CA SER A 8 26.64 -17.39 -8.69
C SER A 8 26.19 -16.03 -8.17
N LEU A 9 26.84 -14.93 -8.59
CA LEU A 9 26.41 -13.56 -8.25
C LEU A 9 25.05 -13.21 -8.88
N LYS A 10 24.81 -13.56 -10.15
CA LYS A 10 23.51 -13.40 -10.81
C LYS A 10 22.41 -14.23 -10.18
N MET A 11 22.71 -15.46 -9.72
CA MET A 11 21.74 -16.27 -8.98
C MET A 11 21.48 -15.74 -7.57
N HIS A 12 22.48 -15.13 -6.90
CA HIS A 12 22.29 -14.48 -5.61
C HIS A 12 21.52 -13.17 -5.75
N MET A 13 21.77 -12.37 -6.76
CA MET A 13 21.02 -11.15 -7.07
C MET A 13 19.56 -11.45 -7.47
N ARG A 14 19.29 -12.56 -8.19
CA ARG A 14 17.90 -13.00 -8.48
C ARG A 14 17.08 -13.37 -7.24
N LYS A 15 17.71 -13.59 -6.09
CA LYS A 15 17.02 -13.90 -4.83
C LYS A 15 16.46 -12.67 -4.13
N TYR A 16 16.83 -11.45 -4.56
CA TYR A 16 16.37 -10.18 -3.98
C TYR A 16 15.56 -9.31 -4.94
N THR A 17 15.43 -9.68 -6.23
CA THR A 17 14.49 -9.03 -7.13
C THR A 17 13.09 -9.54 -6.78
N SER A 18 12.34 -8.73 -6.06
CA SER A 18 10.93 -8.99 -5.84
C SER A 18 10.24 -8.91 -7.20
N SER A 19 9.76 -10.04 -7.72
CA SER A 19 8.99 -10.09 -8.96
C SER A 19 7.62 -9.37 -8.83
N ASP A 20 7.32 -8.86 -7.65
CA ASP A 20 6.09 -8.15 -7.33
C ASP A 20 6.16 -6.64 -7.58
N ASN A 21 7.31 -6.11 -7.99
CA ASN A 21 7.49 -4.70 -8.36
C ASN A 21 8.63 -4.50 -9.37
N ASN A 22 8.70 -3.31 -9.96
CA ASN A 22 9.74 -2.91 -10.91
C ASN A 22 10.67 -1.80 -10.36
N PHE A 23 10.77 -1.65 -9.05
CA PHE A 23 11.51 -0.55 -8.43
C PHE A 23 13.00 -0.53 -8.79
N GLU A 24 13.65 -1.70 -8.93
CA GLU A 24 15.06 -1.79 -9.32
C GLU A 24 15.31 -1.32 -10.76
N GLN A 25 14.30 -1.37 -11.62
CA GLN A 25 14.37 -0.96 -13.01
C GLN A 25 14.05 0.54 -13.20
N THR A 26 13.20 1.08 -12.33
CA THR A 26 12.59 2.41 -12.51
C THR A 26 13.10 3.47 -11.55
N LEU A 27 13.77 3.08 -10.46
CA LEU A 27 14.34 3.97 -9.46
C LEU A 27 15.87 3.92 -9.43
N PRO A 28 16.55 5.00 -9.00
CA PRO A 28 17.96 4.95 -8.66
C PRO A 28 18.23 3.88 -7.59
N ALA A 29 19.39 3.21 -7.64
CA ALA A 29 19.69 2.03 -6.81
C ALA A 29 19.46 2.23 -5.30
N THR A 30 19.85 3.38 -4.73
CA THR A 30 19.61 3.69 -3.32
C THR A 30 18.12 3.85 -3.00
N GLN A 31 17.37 4.46 -3.90
CA GLN A 31 15.94 4.66 -3.75
C GLN A 31 15.18 3.34 -3.93
N ALA A 32 15.59 2.50 -4.89
CA ALA A 32 15.01 1.18 -5.10
C ALA A 32 15.18 0.27 -3.86
N MET A 33 16.35 0.31 -3.23
CA MET A 33 16.60 -0.42 -1.99
C MET A 33 15.61 -0.02 -0.88
N PHE A 34 15.46 1.27 -0.63
CA PHE A 34 14.52 1.76 0.40
C PHE A 34 13.05 1.53 0.01
N ALA A 35 12.71 1.66 -1.29
CA ALA A 35 11.35 1.36 -1.75
C ALA A 35 11.01 -0.13 -1.56
N ASN A 36 11.97 -1.03 -1.78
CA ASN A 36 11.81 -2.46 -1.51
C ASN A 36 11.70 -2.77 0.00
N GLU A 37 12.39 -2.03 0.87
CA GLU A 37 12.24 -2.17 2.33
C GLU A 37 10.85 -1.71 2.81
N MET A 38 10.30 -0.67 2.19
CA MET A 38 8.97 -0.14 2.49
C MET A 38 7.86 -1.05 1.97
N PHE A 39 8.04 -1.60 0.77
CA PHE A 39 7.03 -2.38 0.08
C PHE A 39 6.94 -3.80 0.65
N ARG A 40 5.72 -4.25 0.88
CA ARG A 40 5.41 -5.63 1.23
C ARG A 40 4.66 -6.31 0.10
N SER A 41 4.98 -7.56 -0.16
CA SER A 41 4.29 -8.40 -1.14
C SER A 41 2.86 -8.76 -0.73
N GLY A 42 2.54 -8.66 0.57
CA GLY A 42 1.22 -8.90 1.13
C GLY A 42 0.92 -8.04 2.35
N TYR A 43 -0.34 -7.70 2.55
CA TYR A 43 -0.84 -6.88 3.66
C TYR A 43 -1.98 -7.59 4.40
N ASN A 44 -2.03 -7.43 5.72
CA ASN A 44 -3.14 -7.94 6.53
C ASN A 44 -4.17 -6.80 6.72
N LEU A 45 -5.34 -6.96 6.10
CA LEU A 45 -6.47 -6.05 6.24
C LEU A 45 -7.60 -6.65 7.10
N GLY A 46 -7.29 -7.66 7.91
CA GLY A 46 -8.24 -8.33 8.82
C GLY A 46 -8.89 -7.38 9.83
N PHE A 47 -8.20 -6.29 10.20
CA PHE A 47 -8.74 -5.24 11.06
C PHE A 47 -10.00 -4.54 10.50
N LEU A 48 -10.30 -4.70 9.20
CA LEU A 48 -11.53 -4.17 8.61
C LEU A 48 -12.78 -4.94 9.07
N GLY A 49 -12.61 -6.13 9.66
CA GLY A 49 -13.70 -6.94 10.20
C GLY A 49 -14.71 -7.42 9.16
N VAL A 50 -14.27 -7.58 7.92
CA VAL A 50 -15.12 -8.01 6.79
C VAL A 50 -15.34 -9.51 6.88
N LYS A 51 -16.59 -9.94 7.03
CA LYS A 51 -16.97 -11.36 7.11
C LYS A 51 -17.49 -11.91 5.77
N ASP A 52 -18.01 -11.06 4.92
CA ASP A 52 -18.64 -11.40 3.65
C ASP A 52 -17.96 -10.66 2.47
N PRO A 53 -18.10 -11.13 1.23
CA PRO A 53 -17.62 -10.39 0.07
C PRO A 53 -18.23 -8.99 0.03
N ILE A 54 -17.39 -7.97 0.03
CA ILE A 54 -17.82 -6.56 -0.04
C ILE A 54 -17.51 -5.97 -1.41
N TRP A 55 -18.25 -4.94 -1.78
CA TRP A 55 -18.02 -4.20 -3.01
C TRP A 55 -16.79 -3.28 -2.87
N GLY A 56 -16.13 -2.96 -4.01
CA GLY A 56 -14.91 -2.16 -4.01
C GLY A 56 -15.03 -0.83 -3.28
N THR A 57 -16.13 -0.13 -3.53
CA THR A 57 -16.44 1.15 -2.86
C THR A 57 -16.61 1.02 -1.35
N GLU A 58 -17.18 -0.07 -0.86
CA GLU A 58 -17.33 -0.31 0.58
C GLU A 58 -15.97 -0.60 1.23
N LEU A 59 -15.11 -1.38 0.57
CA LEU A 59 -13.75 -1.64 1.05
C LEU A 59 -12.92 -0.36 1.13
N GLU A 60 -13.02 0.52 0.13
CA GLU A 60 -12.37 1.84 0.13
C GLU A 60 -12.83 2.69 1.31
N VAL A 61 -14.15 2.80 1.54
CA VAL A 61 -14.71 3.58 2.66
C VAL A 61 -14.20 3.03 4.00
N ARG A 62 -14.26 1.72 4.22
CA ARG A 62 -13.78 1.08 5.45
C ARG A 62 -12.28 1.29 5.67
N LEU A 63 -11.47 1.25 4.62
CA LEU A 63 -10.04 1.54 4.72
C LEU A 63 -9.76 2.98 5.13
N VAL A 64 -10.52 3.94 4.61
CA VAL A 64 -10.38 5.35 5.01
C VAL A 64 -10.85 5.57 6.44
N GLU A 65 -11.96 4.98 6.87
CA GLU A 65 -12.42 5.01 8.26
C GLU A 65 -11.39 4.40 9.23
N LYS A 66 -10.70 3.35 8.79
CA LYS A 66 -9.66 2.66 9.55
C LYS A 66 -8.23 3.02 9.10
N VAL A 67 -8.06 4.22 8.54
CA VAL A 67 -6.76 4.66 7.99
C VAL A 67 -5.62 4.59 9.00
N LYS A 68 -5.91 4.77 10.30
CA LYS A 68 -4.90 4.65 11.36
C LYS A 68 -4.34 3.23 11.44
N GLN A 69 -5.20 2.21 11.41
CA GLN A 69 -4.79 0.81 11.40
C GLN A 69 -4.06 0.46 10.09
N PHE A 70 -4.53 0.97 8.97
CA PHE A 70 -3.85 0.78 7.69
C PHE A 70 -2.47 1.42 7.65
N LEU A 71 -2.27 2.59 8.25
CA LEU A 71 -0.95 3.21 8.42
C LEU A 71 0.00 2.36 9.25
N LEU A 72 -0.49 1.67 10.28
CA LEU A 72 0.32 0.74 11.06
C LEU A 72 0.74 -0.47 10.22
N GLU A 73 -0.15 -0.99 9.38
CA GLU A 73 0.16 -2.08 8.46
C GLU A 73 1.14 -1.68 7.36
N LEU A 74 1.01 -0.46 6.79
CA LEU A 74 1.97 0.08 5.83
C LEU A 74 3.38 0.26 6.44
N GLY A 75 3.46 0.57 7.73
CA GLY A 75 4.71 0.76 8.44
C GLY A 75 5.11 2.23 8.64
N ARG A 76 6.37 2.43 9.04
CA ARG A 76 6.85 3.76 9.42
C ARG A 76 7.05 4.66 8.20
N GLY A 77 6.84 5.97 8.41
CA GLY A 77 7.16 7.01 7.42
C GLY A 77 6.00 7.44 6.55
N PHE A 78 4.89 6.72 6.54
CA PHE A 78 3.71 7.09 5.78
C PHE A 78 2.90 8.18 6.45
N THR A 79 2.42 9.11 5.64
CA THR A 79 1.46 10.16 6.02
C THR A 79 0.32 10.12 5.01
N TYR A 80 -0.92 10.00 5.47
CA TYR A 80 -2.09 10.02 4.61
C TYR A 80 -2.37 11.42 4.09
N ILE A 81 -2.56 11.54 2.77
CA ILE A 81 -2.95 12.76 2.09
C ILE A 81 -4.35 12.54 1.52
N GLY A 82 -5.36 12.87 2.26
CA GLY A 82 -6.73 12.71 1.80
C GLY A 82 -7.68 13.48 2.70
N ILE A 83 -8.75 14.00 2.10
CA ILE A 83 -9.83 14.68 2.81
C ILE A 83 -11.08 13.81 2.73
N ASP A 84 -11.25 13.09 1.62
CA ASP A 84 -12.39 12.24 1.30
C ASP A 84 -11.95 10.80 1.00
N ASN A 85 -12.90 9.95 0.64
CA ASN A 85 -12.68 8.52 0.34
C ASN A 85 -11.77 8.26 -0.85
N GLN A 86 -11.52 9.27 -1.73
CA GLN A 86 -10.66 9.15 -2.89
C GLN A 86 -9.94 10.48 -3.17
N TYR A 87 -8.69 10.40 -3.60
CA TYR A 87 -7.94 11.58 -4.04
C TYR A 87 -8.25 11.92 -5.50
N VAL A 88 -8.75 13.12 -5.76
CA VAL A 88 -9.18 13.54 -7.10
C VAL A 88 -8.09 14.34 -7.79
N LEU A 89 -7.66 13.86 -8.95
CA LEU A 89 -6.74 14.54 -9.85
C LEU A 89 -7.55 15.08 -11.04
N GLU A 90 -7.41 16.37 -11.32
CA GLU A 90 -8.07 16.99 -12.47
C GLU A 90 -7.04 17.51 -13.47
N TYR A 91 -7.09 17.04 -14.70
CA TYR A 91 -6.20 17.44 -15.77
C TYR A 91 -6.93 17.50 -17.11
N ASN A 92 -6.82 18.62 -17.80
CA ASN A 92 -7.44 18.86 -19.10
C ASN A 92 -8.95 18.54 -19.13
N GLY A 93 -9.68 18.98 -18.10
CA GLY A 93 -11.13 18.77 -17.97
C GLY A 93 -11.54 17.32 -17.65
N LYS A 94 -10.58 16.41 -17.41
CA LYS A 94 -10.84 15.04 -17.00
C LYS A 94 -10.49 14.84 -15.53
N ARG A 95 -11.38 14.16 -14.82
CA ARG A 95 -11.19 13.82 -13.41
C ARG A 95 -10.79 12.36 -13.28
N SER A 96 -9.73 12.11 -12.55
CA SER A 96 -9.23 10.78 -12.18
C SER A 96 -9.21 10.64 -10.67
N LYS A 97 -9.50 9.45 -10.17
CA LYS A 97 -9.61 9.19 -8.74
C LYS A 97 -8.63 8.11 -8.35
N VAL A 98 -7.77 8.43 -7.40
CA VAL A 98 -6.87 7.49 -6.71
C VAL A 98 -7.54 7.09 -5.41
N ASP A 99 -7.60 5.82 -5.10
CA ASP A 99 -8.33 5.34 -3.92
C ASP A 99 -7.71 5.89 -2.64
N MET A 100 -6.38 5.83 -2.50
CA MET A 100 -5.68 6.46 -1.39
C MET A 100 -4.34 7.07 -1.85
N LEU A 101 -4.01 8.23 -1.30
CA LEU A 101 -2.73 8.90 -1.52
C LEU A 101 -2.00 9.09 -0.20
N PHE A 102 -0.73 8.71 -0.17
CA PHE A 102 0.17 8.90 0.96
C PHE A 102 1.43 9.65 0.55
N PHE A 103 2.11 10.20 1.52
CA PHE A 103 3.47 10.70 1.38
C PHE A 103 4.39 9.91 2.31
N HIS A 104 5.51 9.43 1.78
CA HIS A 104 6.52 8.75 2.59
C HIS A 104 7.64 9.72 2.96
N ARG A 105 7.67 10.14 4.23
CA ARG A 105 8.55 11.20 4.73
C ARG A 105 10.05 10.92 4.59
N GLY A 106 10.46 9.67 4.80
CA GLY A 106 11.88 9.29 4.72
C GLY A 106 12.40 9.17 3.29
N LEU A 107 11.51 8.89 2.34
CA LEU A 107 11.85 8.66 0.92
C LEU A 107 11.45 9.82 0.01
N HIS A 108 10.70 10.78 0.52
CA HIS A 108 10.18 11.92 -0.23
C HIS A 108 9.43 11.52 -1.51
N TYR A 109 8.54 10.51 -1.40
CA TYR A 109 7.66 10.06 -2.47
C TYR A 109 6.20 10.30 -2.14
N LEU A 110 5.43 10.66 -3.18
CA LEU A 110 3.99 10.39 -3.17
C LEU A 110 3.76 8.90 -3.47
N VAL A 111 2.92 8.27 -2.69
CA VAL A 111 2.58 6.85 -2.83
C VAL A 111 1.09 6.72 -3.09
N ALA A 112 0.73 6.36 -4.33
CA ALA A 112 -0.64 6.08 -4.72
C ALA A 112 -0.97 4.61 -4.44
N ILE A 113 -2.08 4.35 -3.77
CA ILE A 113 -2.59 3.00 -3.55
C ILE A 113 -3.94 2.86 -4.25
N ASP A 114 -4.04 1.85 -5.11
CA ASP A 114 -5.26 1.49 -5.84
C ASP A 114 -5.71 0.11 -5.38
N LEU A 115 -6.94 0.02 -4.89
CA LEU A 115 -7.50 -1.18 -4.27
C LEU A 115 -8.38 -1.94 -5.26
N LYS A 116 -8.16 -3.24 -5.41
CA LYS A 116 -8.90 -4.10 -6.34
C LYS A 116 -9.50 -5.29 -5.62
N ILE A 117 -10.79 -5.46 -5.80
CA ILE A 117 -11.46 -6.70 -5.40
C ILE A 117 -11.17 -7.76 -6.46
N GLY A 118 -10.64 -8.91 -6.02
CA GLY A 118 -10.32 -10.02 -6.91
C GLY A 118 -8.84 -10.09 -7.28
N GLU A 119 -8.56 -10.80 -8.36
CA GLU A 119 -7.20 -11.08 -8.82
C GLU A 119 -6.58 -9.88 -9.53
N PHE A 120 -5.24 -9.80 -9.52
CA PHE A 120 -4.48 -8.83 -10.31
C PHE A 120 -4.83 -8.96 -11.80
N LYS A 121 -4.83 -7.83 -12.48
CA LYS A 121 -5.01 -7.76 -13.94
C LYS A 121 -4.07 -6.73 -14.54
N PRO A 122 -3.48 -7.00 -15.73
CA PRO A 122 -2.54 -6.09 -16.40
C PRO A 122 -3.07 -4.66 -16.62
N GLU A 123 -4.37 -4.50 -16.86
CA GLU A 123 -4.98 -3.18 -17.03
C GLU A 123 -4.88 -2.28 -15.80
N TYR A 124 -4.70 -2.85 -14.59
CA TYR A 124 -4.52 -2.07 -13.36
C TYR A 124 -3.18 -1.36 -13.34
N ALA A 125 -2.13 -2.00 -13.86
CA ALA A 125 -0.81 -1.38 -14.00
C ALA A 125 -0.86 -0.20 -14.99
N GLY A 126 -1.56 -0.34 -16.10
CA GLY A 126 -1.77 0.75 -17.07
C GLY A 126 -2.50 1.95 -16.44
N LYS A 127 -3.55 1.69 -15.63
CA LYS A 127 -4.27 2.71 -14.88
C LYS A 127 -3.37 3.40 -13.85
N MET A 128 -2.61 2.62 -13.08
CA MET A 128 -1.65 3.15 -12.10
C MET A 128 -0.56 4.00 -12.76
N ASN A 129 0.02 3.53 -13.87
CA ASN A 129 1.02 4.28 -14.64
C ASN A 129 0.49 5.68 -15.06
N TYR A 130 -0.77 5.75 -15.46
CA TYR A 130 -1.42 7.02 -15.78
C TYR A 130 -1.60 7.91 -14.54
N TYR A 131 -2.02 7.35 -13.40
CA TYR A 131 -2.14 8.07 -12.14
C TYR A 131 -0.81 8.67 -11.66
N LEU A 132 0.26 7.89 -11.71
CA LEU A 132 1.59 8.34 -11.33
C LEU A 132 2.09 9.47 -12.26
N SER A 133 1.72 9.41 -13.54
CA SER A 133 2.04 10.49 -14.48
C SER A 133 1.29 11.78 -14.16
N LEU A 134 0.05 11.70 -13.71
CA LEU A 134 -0.71 12.86 -13.24
C LEU A 134 -0.15 13.41 -11.93
N LEU A 135 0.14 12.53 -10.95
CA LEU A 135 0.71 12.93 -9.65
C LEU A 135 2.06 13.64 -9.83
N ASP A 136 2.95 13.08 -10.64
CA ASP A 136 4.25 13.69 -10.92
C ASP A 136 4.14 15.06 -11.59
N ARG A 137 3.06 15.32 -12.31
CA ARG A 137 2.83 16.57 -13.02
C ARG A 137 2.10 17.63 -12.21
N LEU A 138 1.16 17.21 -11.36
CA LEU A 138 0.23 18.11 -10.68
C LEU A 138 0.58 18.34 -9.22
N GLU A 139 1.05 17.30 -8.53
CA GLU A 139 1.17 17.27 -7.07
C GLU A 139 2.62 17.24 -6.60
N ARG A 140 3.50 16.57 -7.34
CA ARG A 140 4.91 16.40 -6.96
C ARG A 140 5.63 17.73 -6.93
N ARG A 141 6.33 18.03 -5.84
CA ARG A 141 7.21 19.19 -5.68
C ARG A 141 8.59 18.94 -6.30
N GLU A 142 9.37 19.99 -6.51
CA GLU A 142 10.70 19.90 -7.12
C GLU A 142 11.70 19.11 -6.27
N ASP A 143 11.56 19.18 -4.95
CA ASP A 143 12.40 18.49 -3.96
C ASP A 143 11.94 17.06 -3.67
N GLU A 144 10.86 16.61 -4.28
CA GLU A 144 10.32 15.26 -4.13
C GLU A 144 10.76 14.33 -5.26
N ASN A 145 10.90 13.07 -4.94
CA ASN A 145 11.17 12.02 -5.90
C ASN A 145 9.90 11.67 -6.72
N ARG A 146 10.06 10.89 -7.80
CA ARG A 146 8.93 10.44 -8.62
C ARG A 146 8.01 9.54 -7.81
N SER A 147 6.70 9.69 -8.01
CA SER A 147 5.66 8.94 -7.31
C SER A 147 5.77 7.44 -7.51
N ILE A 148 5.36 6.69 -6.50
CA ILE A 148 5.30 5.22 -6.50
C ILE A 148 3.84 4.78 -6.44
N GLY A 149 3.49 3.70 -7.16
CA GLY A 149 2.18 3.07 -7.14
C GLY A 149 2.20 1.71 -6.46
N ILE A 150 1.17 1.43 -5.67
CA ILE A 150 0.92 0.12 -5.08
C ILE A 150 -0.49 -0.32 -5.48
N ILE A 151 -0.60 -1.47 -6.16
CA ILE A 151 -1.87 -2.10 -6.49
C ILE A 151 -2.12 -3.18 -5.44
N LEU A 152 -3.17 -3.01 -4.64
CA LEU A 152 -3.60 -4.01 -3.67
C LEU A 152 -4.73 -4.84 -4.28
N CYS A 153 -4.55 -6.15 -4.38
CA CYS A 153 -5.53 -7.09 -4.91
C CYS A 153 -5.73 -8.29 -3.96
N ALA A 154 -6.84 -9.00 -4.08
CA ALA A 154 -7.11 -10.15 -3.21
C ALA A 154 -6.16 -11.33 -3.52
N LYS A 155 -5.65 -11.39 -4.75
CA LYS A 155 -4.72 -12.44 -5.19
C LYS A 155 -3.92 -11.93 -6.40
N LYS A 156 -2.67 -12.37 -6.51
CA LYS A 156 -1.83 -12.10 -7.68
C LYS A 156 -1.07 -13.33 -8.13
N ASP A 157 -0.80 -13.40 -9.42
CA ASP A 157 0.20 -14.32 -9.99
C ASP A 157 1.50 -13.54 -10.20
N ARG A 158 2.60 -14.07 -9.68
CA ARG A 158 3.92 -13.40 -9.74
C ARG A 158 4.44 -13.24 -11.15
N VAL A 159 4.23 -14.23 -12.00
CA VAL A 159 4.69 -14.19 -13.39
C VAL A 159 3.91 -13.17 -14.19
N GLU A 160 2.59 -13.10 -13.97
CA GLU A 160 1.74 -12.10 -14.62
C GLU A 160 2.11 -10.68 -14.18
N VAL A 161 2.38 -10.46 -12.89
CA VAL A 161 2.84 -9.16 -12.36
C VAL A 161 4.20 -8.80 -12.97
N GLU A 162 5.18 -9.71 -12.95
CA GLU A 162 6.53 -9.49 -13.49
C GLU A 162 6.46 -9.08 -14.96
N LEU A 163 5.78 -9.88 -15.81
CA LEU A 163 5.61 -9.58 -17.23
C LEU A 163 4.88 -8.26 -17.49
N THR A 164 3.89 -7.95 -16.67
CA THR A 164 3.12 -6.70 -16.81
C THR A 164 3.96 -5.47 -16.48
N LEU A 165 4.82 -5.56 -15.47
CA LEU A 165 5.61 -4.43 -14.99
C LEU A 165 6.97 -4.28 -15.72
N GLU A 166 7.41 -5.28 -16.51
CA GLU A 166 8.71 -5.30 -17.17
C GLU A 166 8.95 -4.07 -18.04
N ASP A 167 7.95 -3.64 -18.80
CA ASP A 167 8.03 -2.50 -19.74
C ASP A 167 7.40 -1.20 -19.20
N MET A 168 7.10 -1.13 -17.90
CA MET A 168 6.51 0.07 -17.31
C MET A 168 7.58 1.08 -16.87
N ASP A 169 7.42 2.34 -17.30
CA ASP A 169 8.34 3.45 -16.94
C ASP A 169 8.16 3.99 -15.52
N LYS A 170 7.02 3.73 -14.90
CA LYS A 170 6.70 4.17 -13.54
C LYS A 170 6.96 3.08 -12.52
N SER A 171 7.30 3.50 -11.32
CA SER A 171 7.59 2.61 -10.20
C SER A 171 6.32 2.04 -9.60
N ILE A 172 6.00 0.79 -9.92
CA ILE A 172 4.76 0.12 -9.53
C ILE A 172 5.08 -1.19 -8.82
N GLY A 173 4.36 -1.44 -7.73
CA GLY A 173 4.33 -2.74 -7.06
C GLY A 173 2.90 -3.28 -6.99
N ALA A 174 2.74 -4.60 -7.04
CA ALA A 174 1.49 -5.30 -6.80
C ALA A 174 1.61 -6.16 -5.56
N ALA A 175 0.67 -6.01 -4.63
CA ALA A 175 0.62 -6.78 -3.39
C ALA A 175 -0.75 -7.45 -3.24
N ASP A 176 -0.77 -8.61 -2.61
CA ASP A 176 -2.04 -9.20 -2.18
C ASP A 176 -2.43 -8.74 -0.78
N TYR A 177 -3.71 -8.88 -0.43
CA TYR A 177 -4.20 -8.61 0.90
C TYR A 177 -5.06 -9.76 1.41
N GLN A 178 -5.07 -9.91 2.75
CA GLN A 178 -5.92 -10.85 3.46
C GLN A 178 -6.94 -10.08 4.29
N LEU A 179 -8.21 -10.48 4.19
CA LEU A 179 -9.33 -9.90 4.96
C LEU A 179 -9.70 -10.75 6.18
N ILE A 180 -9.18 -11.99 6.25
CA ILE A 180 -9.49 -12.92 7.32
C ILE A 180 -8.44 -12.77 8.42
N VAL A 181 -8.91 -12.49 9.62
CA VAL A 181 -8.09 -12.50 10.84
C VAL A 181 -8.00 -13.95 11.32
N SER A 182 -6.81 -14.41 11.66
CA SER A 182 -6.66 -15.72 12.34
C SER A 182 -7.38 -15.70 13.69
N GLN A 183 -7.73 -16.90 14.23
CA GLN A 183 -8.43 -16.96 15.53
C GLN A 183 -7.58 -16.38 16.67
N GLU A 184 -6.26 -16.44 16.57
CA GLU A 184 -5.31 -15.87 17.51
C GLU A 184 -5.32 -14.34 17.45
N GLU A 185 -5.19 -13.77 16.27
CA GLU A 185 -5.26 -12.31 16.04
C GLU A 185 -6.63 -11.74 16.43
N LEU A 186 -7.73 -12.47 16.20
CA LEU A 186 -9.07 -12.07 16.65
C LEU A 186 -9.15 -11.98 18.17
N LYS A 187 -8.51 -12.89 18.90
CA LYS A 187 -8.46 -12.85 20.37
C LYS A 187 -7.65 -11.66 20.87
N GLU A 188 -6.54 -11.33 20.22
CA GLU A 188 -5.73 -10.16 20.58
C GLU A 188 -6.50 -8.86 20.33
N ILE A 189 -7.14 -8.71 19.18
CA ILE A 189 -7.98 -7.54 18.85
C ILE A 189 -9.13 -7.37 19.84
N VAL A 190 -9.82 -8.47 20.16
CA VAL A 190 -10.93 -8.45 21.15
C VAL A 190 -10.41 -8.12 22.54
N ALA A 191 -9.23 -8.62 22.92
CA ALA A 191 -8.62 -8.31 24.22
C ALA A 191 -8.23 -6.83 24.31
N GLU A 192 -7.63 -6.26 23.28
CA GLU A 192 -7.27 -4.83 23.20
C GLU A 192 -8.51 -3.92 23.22
N GLU A 193 -9.57 -4.28 22.50
CA GLU A 193 -10.83 -3.53 22.55
C GLU A 193 -11.50 -3.59 23.92
N LEU A 194 -11.50 -4.74 24.58
CA LEU A 194 -12.03 -4.89 25.93
C LEU A 194 -11.22 -4.10 26.97
N GLU A 195 -9.89 -4.06 26.84
CA GLU A 195 -9.05 -3.23 27.71
C GLU A 195 -9.27 -1.73 27.47
N SER A 196 -9.44 -1.29 26.23
CA SER A 196 -9.75 0.11 25.92
C SER A 196 -11.11 0.53 26.46
N PHE A 197 -12.12 -0.33 26.32
CA PHE A 197 -13.46 -0.12 26.87
C PHE A 197 -13.46 -0.05 28.41
N SER A 198 -12.68 -0.92 29.07
CA SER A 198 -12.57 -0.90 30.52
C SER A 198 -11.88 0.36 31.05
N LYS A 199 -10.88 0.88 30.33
CA LYS A 199 -10.19 2.14 30.66
C LYS A 199 -11.11 3.36 30.49
N GLU A 200 -11.86 3.43 29.40
CA GLU A 200 -12.83 4.50 29.18
C GLU A 200 -13.95 4.49 30.22
N PHE A 201 -14.43 3.30 30.61
CA PHE A 201 -15.46 3.15 31.62
C PHE A 201 -14.96 3.56 33.02
N THR A 202 -13.73 3.24 33.36
CA THR A 202 -13.10 3.64 34.63
C THR A 202 -12.94 5.16 34.71
N ILE A 203 -12.51 5.81 33.64
CA ILE A 203 -12.35 7.28 33.56
C ILE A 203 -13.73 7.96 33.71
N CYS A 204 -14.79 7.44 33.09
CA CYS A 204 -16.14 7.99 33.26
C CYS A 204 -16.68 7.90 34.70
N MET A 205 -16.37 6.80 35.40
CA MET A 205 -16.82 6.60 36.78
C MET A 205 -16.11 7.52 37.79
N GLU A 206 -14.79 7.75 37.56
CA GLU A 206 -13.99 8.65 38.40
C GLU A 206 -14.36 10.13 38.25
N THR A 207 -14.93 10.52 37.09
CA THR A 207 -15.40 11.89 36.84
C THR A 207 -16.80 12.19 37.40
N GLU A 208 -17.57 11.19 37.80
CA GLU A 208 -18.90 11.38 38.43
C GLU A 208 -18.86 11.44 39.96
N GLU A 209 -17.74 11.07 40.61
CA GLU A 209 -17.59 11.18 42.09
C GLU A 209 -17.07 12.55 42.58
N ASP A 210 -16.69 13.47 41.67
CA ASP A 210 -16.18 14.81 42.02
C ASP A 210 -17.23 15.94 41.86
N PHE A 211 -18.54 15.61 41.90
CA PHE A 211 -19.61 16.61 41.91
C PHE A 211 -20.52 16.49 43.14
#